data_6d859e533b62d71b65b8d644fa05398c
#
_entry.id   6d859e533b62d71b65b8d644fa05398c
#
_cell.length_a   1.000
_cell.length_b   1.000
_cell.length_c   1.000
_cell.angle_alpha   90.00
_cell.angle_beta   90.00
_cell.angle_gamma   90.00
#
_symmetry.space_group_name_H-M   'P 1'
#
loop_
_entity.id
_entity.type
_entity.pdbx_description
1 polymer ?
#
loop_
_entity_poly.entity_id
_entity_poly.type
_entity_poly.pdbx_seq_one_letter_code
_entity_poly.pdbx_strand_id
1 'polypeptide(L)'
;MAVKVHETGYGKWKVPVIIIAVIVVLSLAGTGILLSDSLGVSIEEGSKRIEVAEGDGTSSVAKLLKDNGIIKYPLLFKVQSKLGGYDGNFQPGAATIDDGMSYSDILNLIITPSREAAKITIPEGYEIKQIAQKLDEAGIVSWQDFYAALNPDDYDYAFLKNLPERDGRMEGYLFPATYEIPNGMSAHDIVDLMLAAFDNQFKPEYYERATELGLTVDEVITMASIVERETDSGTERAKVAGVFYNRRNSGMKFQSCATVQYILGERKPVLSIADTQIDSPYNTYMYAGFPIGPICNPGTECIEAALYPEATDAYYFVLGKDGSHIFSKTYEEHLAAMQSTEQNISVDDSAVSYTHLTLPTKLEV
;
A
#
# COMPACT_ATOMS: atom_id res chain seq x y z
N MET A 1 19.81 -95.43 -50.54
CA MET A 1 18.94 -94.19 -50.60
C MET A 1 19.12 -93.43 -49.25
N ALA A 2 19.86 -92.31 -49.30
CA ALA A 2 20.11 -91.52 -48.14
C ALA A 2 19.12 -90.39 -48.13
N VAL A 3 18.28 -90.24 -47.15
CA VAL A 3 17.35 -89.13 -46.99
C VAL A 3 18.08 -87.97 -46.32
N LYS A 4 18.25 -86.88 -47.08
CA LYS A 4 18.75 -85.56 -46.57
C LYS A 4 17.64 -84.92 -45.74
N VAL A 5 17.86 -84.74 -44.44
CA VAL A 5 17.03 -83.94 -43.63
C VAL A 5 17.42 -82.45 -43.81
N HIS A 6 16.52 -81.71 -44.35
CA HIS A 6 16.67 -80.25 -44.41
C HIS A 6 16.44 -79.65 -43.01
N GLU A 7 17.49 -79.16 -42.39
CA GLU A 7 17.37 -78.28 -41.21
C GLU A 7 16.81 -76.95 -41.62
N THR A 8 15.58 -76.67 -41.24
CA THR A 8 14.96 -75.35 -41.47
C THR A 8 15.55 -74.34 -40.49
N GLY A 9 16.22 -73.32 -41.04
CA GLY A 9 16.93 -72.25 -40.28
C GLY A 9 16.08 -71.31 -39.47
N TYR A 10 15.10 -71.80 -38.72
CA TYR A 10 14.17 -71.02 -37.89
C TYR A 10 14.76 -70.53 -36.55
N GLY A 11 15.97 -70.94 -36.20
CA GLY A 11 16.57 -70.62 -34.87
C GLY A 11 17.35 -69.29 -34.80
N LYS A 12 17.92 -68.84 -35.91
CA LYS A 12 18.89 -67.71 -35.92
C LYS A 12 18.28 -66.31 -35.80
N TRP A 13 17.01 -66.17 -36.10
CA TRP A 13 16.31 -64.87 -36.04
C TRP A 13 15.56 -64.60 -34.76
N LYS A 14 15.35 -65.60 -33.91
CA LYS A 14 14.62 -65.43 -32.63
C LYS A 14 15.38 -64.61 -31.61
N VAL A 15 16.70 -64.71 -31.55
CA VAL A 15 17.53 -63.97 -30.58
C VAL A 15 17.55 -62.47 -30.90
N PRO A 16 17.82 -62.00 -32.11
CA PRO A 16 17.79 -60.56 -32.42
C PRO A 16 16.38 -59.95 -32.28
N VAL A 17 15.31 -60.65 -32.61
CA VAL A 17 13.92 -60.21 -32.45
C VAL A 17 13.57 -60.06 -30.95
N ILE A 18 14.00 -60.97 -30.12
CA ILE A 18 13.80 -60.86 -28.65
C ILE A 18 14.59 -59.67 -28.10
N ILE A 19 15.83 -59.47 -28.49
CA ILE A 19 16.65 -58.31 -28.09
C ILE A 19 15.99 -57.00 -28.50
N ILE A 20 15.51 -56.88 -29.73
CA ILE A 20 14.79 -55.68 -30.19
C ILE A 20 13.50 -55.47 -29.40
N ALA A 21 12.72 -56.51 -29.18
CA ALA A 21 11.50 -56.42 -28.38
C ALA A 21 11.78 -55.99 -26.92
N VAL A 22 12.84 -56.49 -26.29
CA VAL A 22 13.27 -56.09 -24.97
C VAL A 22 13.73 -54.63 -24.96
N ILE A 23 14.49 -54.20 -25.94
CA ILE A 23 14.91 -52.76 -26.07
C ILE A 23 13.69 -51.85 -26.25
N VAL A 24 12.71 -52.26 -27.06
CA VAL A 24 11.47 -51.49 -27.28
C VAL A 24 10.65 -51.44 -25.97
N VAL A 25 10.51 -52.51 -25.28
CA VAL A 25 9.79 -52.56 -23.97
C VAL A 25 10.51 -51.69 -22.92
N LEU A 26 11.83 -51.80 -22.83
CA LEU A 26 12.62 -50.93 -21.93
C LEU A 26 12.57 -49.48 -22.31
N SER A 27 12.56 -49.14 -23.62
CA SER A 27 12.38 -47.78 -24.09
C SER A 27 11.01 -47.22 -23.76
N LEU A 28 9.94 -48.02 -23.96
CA LEU A 28 8.57 -47.63 -23.61
C LEU A 28 8.36 -47.48 -22.10
N ALA A 29 8.95 -48.40 -21.31
CA ALA A 29 8.93 -48.31 -19.86
C ALA A 29 9.72 -47.07 -19.35
N GLY A 30 10.90 -46.81 -19.95
CA GLY A 30 11.72 -45.64 -19.62
C GLY A 30 11.02 -44.35 -19.97
N THR A 31 10.35 -44.27 -21.14
CA THR A 31 9.54 -43.09 -21.56
C THR A 31 8.33 -42.95 -20.64
N GLY A 32 7.68 -44.00 -20.20
CA GLY A 32 6.57 -43.95 -19.24
C GLY A 32 6.96 -43.35 -17.88
N ILE A 33 8.13 -43.72 -17.36
CA ILE A 33 8.69 -43.16 -16.12
C ILE A 33 9.07 -41.69 -16.25
N LEU A 34 9.68 -41.31 -17.36
CA LEU A 34 10.02 -39.92 -17.64
C LEU A 34 8.79 -39.03 -17.80
N LEU A 35 7.74 -39.53 -18.45
CA LEU A 35 6.50 -38.82 -18.65
C LEU A 35 5.66 -38.74 -17.39
N SER A 36 5.73 -39.72 -16.47
CA SER A 36 4.93 -39.68 -15.26
C SER A 36 5.19 -38.45 -14.38
N ASP A 37 6.47 -38.04 -14.23
CA ASP A 37 6.85 -36.87 -13.45
C ASP A 37 6.42 -35.55 -14.15
N SER A 38 6.38 -35.51 -15.48
CA SER A 38 5.94 -34.34 -16.24
C SER A 38 4.41 -34.18 -16.26
N LEU A 39 3.67 -35.27 -16.01
CA LEU A 39 2.20 -35.27 -15.94
C LEU A 39 1.68 -34.96 -14.53
N GLY A 40 2.54 -35.13 -13.51
CA GLY A 40 2.21 -34.78 -12.12
C GLY A 40 3.42 -34.97 -11.23
N VAL A 41 3.89 -33.87 -10.62
CA VAL A 41 4.98 -33.90 -9.64
C VAL A 41 4.50 -34.54 -8.33
N SER A 42 5.41 -35.14 -7.57
CA SER A 42 5.09 -35.72 -6.27
C SER A 42 5.81 -35.00 -5.16
N ILE A 43 5.05 -34.31 -4.30
CA ILE A 43 5.52 -33.48 -3.19
C ILE A 43 5.01 -34.11 -1.88
N GLU A 44 5.92 -34.62 -1.04
CA GLU A 44 5.55 -35.33 0.21
C GLU A 44 4.76 -34.48 1.21
N GLU A 45 4.96 -33.15 1.19
CA GLU A 45 4.29 -32.19 2.08
C GLU A 45 3.00 -31.61 1.48
N GLY A 46 2.54 -32.12 0.34
CA GLY A 46 1.33 -31.69 -0.36
C GLY A 46 1.49 -30.40 -1.17
N SER A 47 2.40 -29.51 -0.79
CA SER A 47 2.75 -28.31 -1.54
C SER A 47 4.15 -27.80 -1.22
N LYS A 48 4.75 -27.01 -2.11
CA LYS A 48 6.05 -26.39 -1.89
C LYS A 48 6.11 -24.99 -2.48
N ARG A 49 6.55 -24.02 -1.67
CA ARG A 49 6.75 -22.64 -2.10
C ARG A 49 8.15 -22.47 -2.68
N ILE A 50 8.23 -21.80 -3.83
CA ILE A 50 9.47 -21.38 -4.47
C ILE A 50 9.42 -19.87 -4.71
N GLU A 51 10.57 -19.26 -4.90
CA GLU A 51 10.69 -17.85 -5.26
C GLU A 51 11.50 -17.75 -6.55
N VAL A 52 10.89 -17.17 -7.59
CA VAL A 52 11.50 -16.89 -8.89
C VAL A 52 12.08 -15.49 -8.82
N ALA A 53 13.39 -15.34 -9.04
CA ALA A 53 14.05 -14.06 -9.03
C ALA A 53 13.86 -13.30 -10.34
N GLU A 54 13.96 -11.97 -10.28
CA GLU A 54 13.94 -11.14 -11.49
C GLU A 54 15.09 -11.52 -12.43
N GLY A 55 14.76 -11.76 -13.71
CA GLY A 55 15.73 -12.21 -14.72
C GLY A 55 16.04 -13.70 -14.73
N ASP A 56 15.38 -14.52 -13.89
CA ASP A 56 15.53 -15.97 -13.95
C ASP A 56 15.05 -16.53 -15.29
N GLY A 57 15.93 -17.26 -15.97
CA GLY A 57 15.62 -17.98 -17.20
C GLY A 57 15.26 -19.45 -16.93
N THR A 58 14.80 -20.15 -17.96
CA THR A 58 14.40 -21.58 -17.89
C THR A 58 15.42 -22.48 -17.17
N SER A 59 16.72 -22.18 -17.32
CA SER A 59 17.76 -23.00 -16.68
C SER A 59 17.85 -22.78 -15.17
N SER A 60 17.69 -21.52 -14.70
CA SER A 60 17.66 -21.17 -13.28
C SER A 60 16.43 -21.76 -12.61
N VAL A 61 15.26 -21.57 -13.22
CA VAL A 61 13.99 -22.10 -12.71
C VAL A 61 14.00 -23.63 -12.65
N ALA A 62 14.47 -24.30 -13.71
CA ALA A 62 14.57 -25.78 -13.72
C ALA A 62 15.52 -26.29 -12.60
N LYS A 63 16.61 -25.54 -12.33
CA LYS A 63 17.52 -25.85 -11.23
C LYS A 63 16.85 -25.62 -9.88
N LEU A 64 16.17 -24.48 -9.70
CA LEU A 64 15.41 -24.13 -8.48
C LEU A 64 14.38 -25.23 -8.14
N LEU A 65 13.59 -25.64 -9.12
CA LEU A 65 12.59 -26.72 -8.95
C LEU A 65 13.23 -28.05 -8.59
N LYS A 66 14.38 -28.38 -9.19
CA LYS A 66 15.13 -29.60 -8.88
C LYS A 66 15.72 -29.58 -7.47
N ASP A 67 16.36 -28.47 -7.10
CA ASP A 67 17.01 -28.33 -5.79
C ASP A 67 15.99 -28.38 -4.64
N ASN A 68 14.77 -27.91 -4.90
CA ASN A 68 13.63 -28.03 -3.97
C ASN A 68 12.92 -29.39 -4.04
N GLY A 69 13.38 -30.34 -4.88
CA GLY A 69 12.82 -31.67 -4.98
C GLY A 69 11.43 -31.74 -5.62
N ILE A 70 11.03 -30.70 -6.36
CA ILE A 70 9.70 -30.60 -7.00
C ILE A 70 9.70 -31.41 -8.30
N ILE A 71 10.73 -31.25 -9.12
CA ILE A 71 10.86 -31.99 -10.40
C ILE A 71 12.03 -32.96 -10.34
N LYS A 72 11.89 -34.13 -10.98
CA LYS A 72 12.97 -35.14 -11.07
C LYS A 72 13.83 -34.91 -12.32
N TYR A 73 13.26 -34.41 -13.41
CA TYR A 73 13.89 -34.32 -14.73
C TYR A 73 13.98 -32.88 -15.25
N PRO A 74 14.97 -32.07 -14.82
CA PRO A 74 15.12 -30.67 -15.25
C PRO A 74 15.25 -30.47 -16.76
N LEU A 75 15.86 -31.48 -17.44
CA LEU A 75 16.02 -31.41 -18.89
C LEU A 75 14.66 -31.48 -19.61
N LEU A 76 13.76 -32.34 -19.14
CA LEU A 76 12.42 -32.46 -19.70
C LEU A 76 11.60 -31.19 -19.47
N PHE A 77 11.72 -30.59 -18.29
CA PHE A 77 11.12 -29.28 -18.01
C PHE A 77 11.61 -28.18 -18.95
N LYS A 78 12.93 -28.12 -19.20
CA LYS A 78 13.51 -27.15 -20.16
C LYS A 78 13.01 -27.37 -21.60
N VAL A 79 12.92 -28.61 -22.04
CA VAL A 79 12.39 -28.94 -23.37
C VAL A 79 10.93 -28.50 -23.48
N GLN A 80 10.13 -28.79 -22.47
CA GLN A 80 8.72 -28.44 -22.46
C GLN A 80 8.52 -26.91 -22.41
N SER A 81 9.31 -26.20 -21.59
CA SER A 81 9.33 -24.73 -21.56
C SER A 81 9.62 -24.14 -22.94
N LYS A 82 10.66 -24.65 -23.61
CA LYS A 82 11.04 -24.15 -24.95
C LYS A 82 9.99 -24.44 -26.02
N LEU A 83 9.44 -25.67 -26.02
CA LEU A 83 8.41 -26.04 -26.99
C LEU A 83 7.09 -25.33 -26.79
N GLY A 84 6.74 -25.02 -25.52
CA GLY A 84 5.53 -24.31 -25.15
C GLY A 84 5.64 -22.78 -25.26
N GLY A 85 6.81 -22.23 -25.60
CA GLY A 85 7.02 -20.78 -25.73
C GLY A 85 7.07 -20.03 -24.40
N TYR A 86 7.37 -20.71 -23.29
CA TYR A 86 7.44 -20.12 -21.96
C TYR A 86 8.78 -19.43 -21.65
N ASP A 87 9.82 -19.74 -22.48
CA ASP A 87 11.19 -19.28 -22.26
C ASP A 87 11.28 -17.74 -22.30
N GLY A 88 11.83 -17.14 -21.25
CA GLY A 88 11.96 -15.68 -21.10
C GLY A 88 10.72 -14.94 -20.61
N ASN A 89 9.61 -15.65 -20.30
CA ASN A 89 8.36 -15.03 -19.83
C ASN A 89 8.08 -15.27 -18.33
N PHE A 90 9.05 -15.80 -17.58
CA PHE A 90 8.88 -16.06 -16.16
C PHE A 90 8.75 -14.76 -15.37
N GLN A 91 7.72 -14.68 -14.52
CA GLN A 91 7.48 -13.55 -13.68
C GLN A 91 8.21 -13.72 -12.34
N PRO A 92 8.87 -12.67 -11.82
CA PRO A 92 9.46 -12.72 -10.50
C PRO A 92 8.36 -12.83 -9.43
N GLY A 93 8.68 -13.50 -8.32
CA GLY A 93 7.78 -13.64 -7.20
C GLY A 93 7.65 -15.06 -6.70
N ALA A 94 6.86 -15.21 -5.62
CA ALA A 94 6.62 -16.51 -4.99
C ALA A 94 5.53 -17.29 -5.74
N ALA A 95 5.73 -18.60 -5.87
CA ALA A 95 4.74 -19.52 -6.40
C ALA A 95 4.65 -20.74 -5.50
N THR A 96 3.42 -21.16 -5.18
CA THR A 96 3.15 -22.41 -4.45
C THR A 96 2.79 -23.49 -5.45
N ILE A 97 3.57 -24.57 -5.46
CA ILE A 97 3.39 -25.72 -6.34
C ILE A 97 2.78 -26.85 -5.52
N ASP A 98 1.62 -27.29 -5.93
CA ASP A 98 0.87 -28.35 -5.26
C ASP A 98 1.24 -29.73 -5.82
N ASP A 99 1.04 -30.75 -4.96
CA ASP A 99 1.19 -32.14 -5.38
C ASP A 99 0.27 -32.47 -6.57
N GLY A 100 0.78 -33.24 -7.51
CA GLY A 100 0.05 -33.62 -8.73
C GLY A 100 0.05 -32.60 -9.86
N MET A 101 0.62 -31.39 -9.71
CA MET A 101 0.76 -30.42 -10.81
C MET A 101 1.65 -30.99 -11.92
N SER A 102 1.21 -30.82 -13.17
CA SER A 102 2.06 -31.11 -14.33
C SER A 102 3.13 -30.03 -14.55
N TYR A 103 4.16 -30.35 -15.32
CA TYR A 103 5.15 -29.34 -15.74
C TYR A 103 4.52 -28.19 -16.51
N SER A 104 3.45 -28.44 -17.28
CA SER A 104 2.68 -27.40 -17.95
C SER A 104 1.98 -26.48 -16.97
N ASP A 105 1.39 -27.04 -15.90
CA ASP A 105 0.71 -26.25 -14.86
C ASP A 105 1.72 -25.38 -14.10
N ILE A 106 2.89 -25.95 -13.77
CA ILE A 106 3.98 -25.20 -13.13
C ILE A 106 4.48 -24.07 -14.05
N LEU A 107 4.68 -24.35 -15.37
CA LEU A 107 5.09 -23.34 -16.33
C LEU A 107 4.05 -22.21 -16.44
N ASN A 108 2.77 -22.56 -16.56
CA ASN A 108 1.68 -21.57 -16.60
C ASN A 108 1.61 -20.77 -15.31
N LEU A 109 1.83 -21.39 -14.15
CA LEU A 109 1.83 -20.73 -12.85
C LEU A 109 2.93 -19.64 -12.78
N ILE A 110 4.16 -20.00 -13.18
CA ILE A 110 5.33 -19.10 -13.04
C ILE A 110 5.44 -18.03 -14.13
N ILE A 111 4.70 -18.13 -15.24
CA ILE A 111 4.55 -17.03 -16.21
C ILE A 111 3.39 -16.09 -15.86
N THR A 112 2.50 -16.54 -14.95
CA THR A 112 1.42 -15.70 -14.45
C THR A 112 1.96 -14.92 -13.26
N PRO A 113 1.79 -13.60 -13.19
CA PRO A 113 2.17 -12.84 -12.01
C PRO A 113 1.62 -13.52 -10.77
N SER A 114 2.47 -13.71 -9.76
CA SER A 114 2.07 -14.43 -8.53
C SER A 114 0.77 -13.86 -7.99
N ARG A 115 -0.27 -14.70 -7.88
CA ARG A 115 -1.56 -14.32 -7.32
C ARG A 115 -1.57 -14.29 -5.79
N GLU A 116 -0.46 -14.66 -5.16
CA GLU A 116 -0.32 -14.42 -3.73
C GLU A 116 -0.18 -12.92 -3.50
N ALA A 117 -1.30 -12.31 -3.16
CA ALA A 117 -1.34 -10.90 -2.82
C ALA A 117 -0.90 -10.71 -1.37
N ALA A 118 0.01 -9.79 -1.15
CA ALA A 118 0.27 -9.30 0.19
C ALA A 118 -0.93 -8.44 0.63
N LYS A 119 -1.53 -8.79 1.77
CA LYS A 119 -2.60 -7.98 2.35
C LYS A 119 -1.99 -6.96 3.29
N ILE A 120 -2.12 -5.68 2.96
CA ILE A 120 -1.59 -4.57 3.77
C ILE A 120 -2.68 -3.54 4.06
N THR A 121 -2.79 -3.13 5.32
CA THR A 121 -3.72 -2.07 5.72
C THR A 121 -2.95 -0.77 5.91
N ILE A 122 -3.34 0.27 5.20
CA ILE A 122 -2.90 1.65 5.39
C ILE A 122 -3.96 2.36 6.22
N PRO A 123 -3.65 2.73 7.48
CA PRO A 123 -4.59 3.43 8.36
C PRO A 123 -4.87 4.86 7.88
N GLU A 124 -6.03 5.38 8.27
CA GLU A 124 -6.34 6.81 8.13
C GLU A 124 -5.31 7.66 8.90
N GLY A 125 -5.03 8.85 8.40
CA GLY A 125 -4.07 9.76 8.99
C GLY A 125 -2.59 9.42 8.78
N TYR A 126 -2.26 8.39 7.96
CA TYR A 126 -0.89 8.11 7.57
C TYR A 126 -0.37 9.15 6.56
N GLU A 127 0.87 9.56 6.76
CA GLU A 127 1.64 10.37 5.81
C GLU A 127 2.26 9.48 4.73
N ILE A 128 2.59 10.02 3.56
CA ILE A 128 3.33 9.31 2.48
C ILE A 128 4.54 8.57 3.06
N LYS A 129 5.29 9.23 3.96
CA LYS A 129 6.47 8.64 4.60
C LYS A 129 6.15 7.34 5.35
N GLN A 130 5.04 7.31 6.08
CA GLN A 130 4.61 6.14 6.85
C GLN A 130 4.10 5.03 5.93
N ILE A 131 3.43 5.40 4.83
CA ILE A 131 2.98 4.44 3.81
C ILE A 131 4.20 3.77 3.16
N ALA A 132 5.17 4.57 2.70
CA ALA A 132 6.41 4.08 2.08
C ALA A 132 7.18 3.13 3.02
N GLN A 133 7.35 3.54 4.29
CA GLN A 133 8.01 2.70 5.29
C GLN A 133 7.27 1.38 5.49
N LYS A 134 5.95 1.41 5.59
CA LYS A 134 5.15 0.20 5.82
C LYS A 134 5.20 -0.76 4.64
N LEU A 135 5.24 -0.27 3.42
CA LEU A 135 5.38 -1.07 2.20
C LEU A 135 6.77 -1.70 2.09
N ASP A 136 7.82 -0.95 2.45
CA ASP A 136 9.22 -1.41 2.46
C ASP A 136 9.44 -2.48 3.54
N GLU A 137 8.98 -2.24 4.77
CA GLU A 137 9.03 -3.21 5.88
C GLU A 137 8.27 -4.52 5.57
N ALA A 138 7.19 -4.43 4.78
CA ALA A 138 6.46 -5.59 4.31
C ALA A 138 7.12 -6.30 3.12
N GLY A 139 8.22 -5.77 2.58
CA GLY A 139 8.92 -6.32 1.42
C GLY A 139 8.11 -6.24 0.13
N ILE A 140 7.13 -5.34 0.04
CA ILE A 140 6.24 -5.18 -1.12
C ILE A 140 6.92 -4.34 -2.20
N VAL A 141 7.45 -3.17 -1.82
CA VAL A 141 8.17 -2.25 -2.70
C VAL A 141 9.18 -1.48 -1.88
N SER A 142 10.35 -1.19 -2.44
CA SER A 142 11.36 -0.41 -1.75
C SER A 142 10.90 1.05 -1.53
N TRP A 143 11.35 1.64 -0.43
CA TRP A 143 11.14 3.06 -0.17
C TRP A 143 11.50 3.95 -1.37
N GLN A 144 12.66 3.68 -1.99
CA GLN A 144 13.17 4.47 -3.10
C GLN A 144 12.27 4.39 -4.33
N ASP A 145 11.83 3.18 -4.69
CA ASP A 145 10.98 2.96 -5.85
C ASP A 145 9.59 3.55 -5.63
N PHE A 146 9.05 3.44 -4.40
CA PHE A 146 7.76 4.05 -4.05
C PHE A 146 7.81 5.57 -4.18
N TYR A 147 8.86 6.22 -3.63
CA TYR A 147 9.02 7.68 -3.77
C TYR A 147 9.24 8.12 -5.21
N ALA A 148 9.96 7.33 -6.02
CA ALA A 148 10.16 7.62 -7.43
C ALA A 148 8.85 7.57 -8.24
N ALA A 149 7.87 6.81 -7.79
CA ALA A 149 6.54 6.72 -8.41
C ALA A 149 5.57 7.84 -8.00
N LEU A 150 5.94 8.72 -7.05
CA LEU A 150 5.06 9.77 -6.53
C LEU A 150 5.11 11.06 -7.39
N ASN A 151 5.04 10.92 -8.70
CA ASN A 151 4.90 12.07 -9.59
C ASN A 151 3.45 12.16 -10.09
N PRO A 152 2.66 13.19 -9.72
CA PRO A 152 1.26 13.29 -10.10
C PRO A 152 1.04 13.40 -11.62
N ASP A 153 2.05 13.81 -12.38
CA ASP A 153 1.95 13.97 -13.83
C ASP A 153 1.98 12.60 -14.57
N ASP A 154 2.32 11.52 -13.87
CA ASP A 154 2.34 10.15 -14.41
C ASP A 154 0.96 9.45 -14.33
N TYR A 155 -0.05 10.12 -13.73
CA TYR A 155 -1.39 9.57 -13.49
C TYR A 155 -2.49 10.48 -14.05
N ASP A 156 -3.51 9.88 -14.69
CA ASP A 156 -4.61 10.65 -15.30
C ASP A 156 -5.87 10.69 -14.39
N TYR A 157 -5.74 11.37 -13.24
CA TYR A 157 -6.86 11.65 -12.35
C TYR A 157 -7.19 13.15 -12.32
N ALA A 158 -8.47 13.49 -12.29
CA ALA A 158 -8.93 14.88 -12.31
C ALA A 158 -8.46 15.67 -11.07
N PHE A 159 -8.41 15.02 -9.91
CA PHE A 159 -8.01 15.64 -8.64
C PHE A 159 -6.50 15.93 -8.55
N LEU A 160 -5.66 15.30 -9.39
CA LEU A 160 -4.23 15.59 -9.45
C LEU A 160 -3.90 16.79 -10.36
N LYS A 161 -4.86 17.20 -11.20
CA LYS A 161 -4.63 18.31 -12.13
C LYS A 161 -4.59 19.64 -11.38
N ASN A 162 -3.56 20.44 -11.63
CA ASN A 162 -3.37 21.76 -11.02
C ASN A 162 -3.09 21.75 -9.51
N LEU A 163 -2.50 20.67 -8.98
CA LEU A 163 -1.99 20.70 -7.60
C LEU A 163 -0.94 21.81 -7.43
N PRO A 164 -0.96 22.54 -6.32
CA PRO A 164 0.09 23.51 -6.00
C PRO A 164 1.47 22.85 -6.00
N GLU A 165 2.48 23.60 -6.43
CA GLU A 165 3.86 23.16 -6.35
C GLU A 165 4.30 23.12 -4.89
N ARG A 166 4.64 21.90 -4.42
CA ARG A 166 5.12 21.62 -3.07
C ARG A 166 5.85 20.30 -3.03
N ASP A 167 6.68 20.10 -2.04
CA ASP A 167 7.22 18.78 -1.74
C ASP A 167 6.05 17.85 -1.31
N GLY A 168 6.08 16.61 -1.78
CA GLY A 168 5.00 15.65 -1.48
C GLY A 168 3.65 16.05 -2.08
N ARG A 169 3.62 16.48 -3.35
CA ARG A 169 2.39 16.93 -4.06
C ARG A 169 1.21 15.95 -3.92
N MET A 170 1.49 14.66 -3.77
CA MET A 170 0.47 13.60 -3.64
C MET A 170 0.06 13.30 -2.19
N GLU A 171 0.58 14.03 -1.20
CA GLU A 171 0.10 13.90 0.18
C GLU A 171 -1.40 14.21 0.26
N GLY A 172 -2.16 13.33 0.92
CA GLY A 172 -3.61 13.42 1.03
C GLY A 172 -4.39 12.61 0.00
N TYR A 173 -3.72 12.05 -1.02
CA TYR A 173 -4.39 11.36 -2.14
C TYR A 173 -4.16 9.86 -2.19
N LEU A 174 -3.28 9.31 -1.36
CA LEU A 174 -3.06 7.87 -1.23
C LEU A 174 -4.06 7.30 -0.23
N PHE A 175 -5.24 6.94 -0.72
CA PHE A 175 -6.40 6.63 0.14
C PHE A 175 -6.12 5.53 1.18
N PRO A 176 -6.46 5.73 2.45
CA PRO A 176 -6.31 4.73 3.50
C PRO A 176 -7.31 3.59 3.32
N ALA A 177 -6.79 2.36 3.15
CA ALA A 177 -7.59 1.16 2.96
C ALA A 177 -6.77 -0.11 3.24
N THR A 178 -7.42 -1.25 3.17
CA THR A 178 -6.73 -2.54 3.11
C THR A 178 -6.58 -2.95 1.65
N TYR A 179 -5.35 -3.09 1.20
CA TYR A 179 -4.97 -3.43 -0.17
C TYR A 179 -4.54 -4.89 -0.27
N GLU A 180 -4.93 -5.55 -1.34
CA GLU A 180 -4.39 -6.84 -1.76
C GLU A 180 -3.46 -6.57 -2.94
N ILE A 181 -2.15 -6.55 -2.67
CA ILE A 181 -1.11 -6.19 -3.63
C ILE A 181 -0.46 -7.47 -4.14
N PRO A 182 -0.67 -7.85 -5.41
CA PRO A 182 0.00 -8.99 -6.02
C PRO A 182 1.52 -8.86 -5.93
N ASN A 183 2.23 -9.96 -5.65
CA ASN A 183 3.67 -9.97 -5.63
C ASN A 183 4.24 -9.51 -6.99
N GLY A 184 5.24 -8.64 -6.96
CA GLY A 184 5.87 -8.08 -8.15
C GLY A 184 5.07 -6.97 -8.84
N MET A 185 4.00 -6.45 -8.21
CA MET A 185 3.34 -5.24 -8.69
C MET A 185 4.33 -4.07 -8.65
N SER A 186 4.39 -3.28 -9.72
CA SER A 186 5.29 -2.14 -9.78
C SER A 186 4.92 -1.05 -8.77
N ALA A 187 5.89 -0.22 -8.36
CA ALA A 187 5.63 0.94 -7.50
C ALA A 187 4.57 1.88 -8.10
N HIS A 188 4.64 2.11 -9.42
CA HIS A 188 3.64 2.90 -10.15
C HIS A 188 2.24 2.31 -10.00
N ASP A 189 2.06 1.00 -10.21
CA ASP A 189 0.74 0.36 -10.11
C ASP A 189 0.21 0.34 -8.67
N ILE A 190 1.11 0.25 -7.67
CA ILE A 190 0.73 0.35 -6.25
C ILE A 190 0.21 1.75 -5.93
N VAL A 191 0.88 2.80 -6.40
CA VAL A 191 0.41 4.17 -6.25
C VAL A 191 -0.91 4.38 -6.99
N ASP A 192 -1.02 3.89 -8.23
CA ASP A 192 -2.26 3.96 -9.03
C ASP A 192 -3.43 3.26 -8.32
N LEU A 193 -3.18 2.10 -7.71
CA LEU A 193 -4.18 1.39 -6.90
C LEU A 193 -4.71 2.25 -5.74
N MET A 194 -3.83 3.02 -5.07
CA MET A 194 -4.22 3.91 -3.97
C MET A 194 -4.95 5.15 -4.48
N LEU A 195 -4.56 5.68 -5.63
CA LEU A 195 -5.24 6.81 -6.30
C LEU A 195 -6.62 6.39 -6.82
N ALA A 196 -6.75 5.20 -7.41
CA ALA A 196 -8.03 4.66 -7.84
C ALA A 196 -8.99 4.47 -6.66
N ALA A 197 -8.47 4.06 -5.49
CA ALA A 197 -9.26 3.98 -4.27
C ALA A 197 -9.74 5.37 -3.83
N PHE A 198 -8.92 6.41 -3.94
CA PHE A 198 -9.31 7.79 -3.69
C PHE A 198 -10.41 8.23 -4.67
N ASP A 199 -10.22 8.02 -5.96
CA ASP A 199 -11.18 8.39 -7.01
C ASP A 199 -12.57 7.76 -6.78
N ASN A 200 -12.58 6.49 -6.38
CA ASN A 200 -13.80 5.78 -6.03
C ASN A 200 -14.53 6.35 -4.79
N GLN A 201 -13.79 6.96 -3.86
CA GLN A 201 -14.35 7.55 -2.64
C GLN A 201 -14.72 9.02 -2.81
N PHE A 202 -13.96 9.77 -3.61
CA PHE A 202 -14.23 11.17 -3.87
C PHE A 202 -15.29 11.31 -4.98
N LYS A 203 -16.55 11.19 -4.57
CA LYS A 203 -17.73 11.11 -5.43
C LYS A 203 -17.94 12.38 -6.26
N PRO A 204 -18.65 12.29 -7.41
CA PRO A 204 -18.95 13.46 -8.24
C PRO A 204 -19.60 14.63 -7.49
N GLU A 205 -20.53 14.33 -6.57
CA GLU A 205 -21.18 15.34 -5.74
C GLU A 205 -20.19 16.11 -4.82
N TYR A 206 -19.04 15.55 -4.50
CA TYR A 206 -18.01 16.22 -3.68
C TYR A 206 -17.31 17.33 -4.46
N TYR A 207 -17.09 17.16 -5.76
CA TYR A 207 -16.58 18.22 -6.64
C TYR A 207 -17.53 19.40 -6.72
N GLU A 208 -18.84 19.11 -6.87
CA GLU A 208 -19.89 20.13 -6.87
C GLU A 208 -19.92 20.86 -5.52
N ARG A 209 -19.88 20.11 -4.43
CA ARG A 209 -19.89 20.67 -3.08
C ARG A 209 -18.65 21.49 -2.76
N ALA A 210 -17.46 21.09 -3.18
CA ALA A 210 -16.24 21.90 -3.07
C ALA A 210 -16.42 23.25 -3.77
N THR A 211 -16.97 23.23 -4.99
CA THR A 211 -17.27 24.44 -5.76
C THR A 211 -18.25 25.37 -5.03
N GLU A 212 -19.32 24.84 -4.43
CA GLU A 212 -20.27 25.62 -3.62
C GLU A 212 -19.61 26.28 -2.40
N LEU A 213 -18.65 25.62 -1.79
CA LEU A 213 -17.85 26.14 -0.67
C LEU A 213 -16.80 27.16 -1.13
N GLY A 214 -16.58 27.34 -2.45
CA GLY A 214 -15.54 28.17 -3.01
C GLY A 214 -14.14 27.60 -2.73
N LEU A 215 -13.99 26.28 -2.73
CA LEU A 215 -12.76 25.56 -2.45
C LEU A 215 -12.31 24.73 -3.65
N THR A 216 -11.00 24.56 -3.78
CA THR A 216 -10.41 23.53 -4.63
C THR A 216 -10.51 22.17 -3.94
N VAL A 217 -10.37 21.07 -4.69
CA VAL A 217 -10.28 19.73 -4.12
C VAL A 217 -9.10 19.64 -3.14
N ASP A 218 -7.97 20.25 -3.47
CA ASP A 218 -6.78 20.26 -2.62
C ASP A 218 -7.02 20.97 -1.27
N GLU A 219 -7.78 22.06 -1.25
CA GLU A 219 -8.18 22.73 0.00
C GLU A 219 -9.15 21.90 0.83
N VAL A 220 -10.06 21.14 0.18
CA VAL A 220 -10.95 20.19 0.87
C VAL A 220 -10.13 19.09 1.53
N ILE A 221 -9.21 18.46 0.80
CA ILE A 221 -8.35 17.40 1.34
C ILE A 221 -7.40 17.94 2.40
N THR A 222 -6.91 19.17 2.23
CA THR A 222 -6.12 19.87 3.26
C THR A 222 -6.93 20.02 4.56
N MET A 223 -8.17 20.50 4.50
CA MET A 223 -9.05 20.58 5.66
C MET A 223 -9.30 19.20 6.27
N ALA A 224 -9.64 18.21 5.44
CA ALA A 224 -9.88 16.85 5.88
C ALA A 224 -8.68 16.26 6.63
N SER A 225 -7.46 16.50 6.12
CA SER A 225 -6.23 16.03 6.74
C SER A 225 -5.95 16.68 8.10
N ILE A 226 -6.33 17.96 8.27
CA ILE A 226 -6.22 18.64 9.56
C ILE A 226 -7.24 18.05 10.54
N VAL A 227 -8.50 17.89 10.13
CA VAL A 227 -9.55 17.29 10.97
C VAL A 227 -9.18 15.87 11.40
N GLU A 228 -8.62 15.06 10.48
CA GLU A 228 -8.13 13.70 10.75
C GLU A 228 -7.09 13.63 11.86
N ARG A 229 -6.27 14.69 11.97
CA ARG A 229 -5.18 14.75 12.95
C ARG A 229 -5.59 15.44 14.27
N GLU A 230 -6.76 16.08 14.30
CA GLU A 230 -7.26 16.81 15.48
C GLU A 230 -8.25 15.99 16.31
N THR A 231 -8.98 15.04 15.72
CA THR A 231 -9.99 14.27 16.47
C THR A 231 -10.13 12.84 15.98
N ASP A 232 -10.12 11.91 16.93
CA ASP A 232 -10.47 10.51 16.72
C ASP A 232 -12.00 10.27 16.84
N SER A 233 -12.74 11.28 17.31
CA SER A 233 -14.19 11.19 17.53
C SER A 233 -14.97 11.40 16.25
N GLY A 234 -15.61 10.35 15.73
CA GLY A 234 -16.45 10.43 14.52
C GLY A 234 -17.58 11.45 14.64
N THR A 235 -18.11 11.68 15.84
CA THR A 235 -19.24 12.60 16.08
C THR A 235 -18.86 14.08 16.07
N GLU A 236 -17.58 14.41 16.18
CA GLU A 236 -17.10 15.78 16.34
C GLU A 236 -16.40 16.33 15.08
N ARG A 237 -16.06 15.47 14.14
CA ARG A 237 -15.30 15.84 12.91
C ARG A 237 -15.94 17.02 12.17
N ALA A 238 -17.24 16.97 11.92
CA ALA A 238 -17.97 18.04 11.24
C ALA A 238 -17.96 19.36 12.02
N LYS A 239 -18.00 19.30 13.35
CA LYS A 239 -17.95 20.50 14.21
C LYS A 239 -16.54 21.08 14.30
N VAL A 240 -15.51 20.24 14.37
CA VAL A 240 -14.10 20.65 14.30
C VAL A 240 -13.83 21.34 12.96
N ALA A 241 -14.31 20.78 11.84
CA ALA A 241 -14.24 21.45 10.54
C ALA A 241 -14.94 22.81 10.57
N GLY A 242 -16.14 22.89 11.18
CA GLY A 242 -16.89 24.15 11.32
C GLY A 242 -16.09 25.23 12.07
N VAL A 243 -15.34 24.89 13.12
CA VAL A 243 -14.45 25.81 13.83
C VAL A 243 -13.34 26.33 12.90
N PHE A 244 -12.69 25.46 12.13
CA PHE A 244 -11.65 25.90 11.18
C PHE A 244 -12.20 26.77 10.06
N TYR A 245 -13.41 26.51 9.56
CA TYR A 245 -14.07 27.39 8.60
C TYR A 245 -14.41 28.75 9.22
N ASN A 246 -14.86 28.81 10.47
CA ASN A 246 -15.08 30.08 11.16
C ASN A 246 -13.79 30.90 11.27
N ARG A 247 -12.68 30.24 11.65
CA ARG A 247 -11.36 30.88 11.70
C ARG A 247 -10.93 31.40 10.34
N ARG A 248 -11.04 30.56 9.29
CA ARG A 248 -10.72 30.96 7.91
C ARG A 248 -11.51 32.21 7.49
N ASN A 249 -12.84 32.18 7.69
CA ASN A 249 -13.73 33.24 7.28
C ASN A 249 -13.51 34.56 8.04
N SER A 250 -12.94 34.47 9.23
CA SER A 250 -12.60 35.63 10.08
C SER A 250 -11.13 36.05 9.91
N GLY A 251 -10.36 35.45 9.02
CA GLY A 251 -8.94 35.74 8.83
C GLY A 251 -8.05 35.28 10.00
N MET A 252 -8.57 34.45 10.89
CA MET A 252 -7.79 33.88 12.00
C MET A 252 -6.86 32.76 11.48
N LYS A 253 -5.73 32.61 12.15
CA LYS A 253 -4.82 31.48 11.92
C LYS A 253 -5.45 30.19 12.45
N PHE A 254 -5.23 29.04 11.77
CA PHE A 254 -5.76 27.75 12.25
C PHE A 254 -5.10 27.30 13.55
N GLN A 255 -3.80 27.53 13.68
CA GLN A 255 -3.01 27.20 14.88
C GLN A 255 -3.17 25.73 15.27
N SER A 256 -3.18 24.86 14.27
CA SER A 256 -3.22 23.41 14.48
C SER A 256 -1.82 22.88 14.78
N CYS A 257 -1.69 22.20 15.92
CA CYS A 257 -0.44 21.52 16.30
C CYS A 257 -0.04 20.46 15.27
N ALA A 258 -0.99 19.81 14.63
CA ALA A 258 -0.76 18.76 13.66
C ALA A 258 0.06 19.28 12.45
N THR A 259 -0.15 20.52 12.03
CA THR A 259 0.61 21.13 10.93
C THR A 259 2.08 21.35 11.27
N VAL A 260 2.38 21.66 12.52
CA VAL A 260 3.76 21.81 13.01
C VAL A 260 4.41 20.42 13.19
N GLN A 261 3.68 19.44 13.69
CA GLN A 261 4.17 18.07 13.81
C GLN A 261 4.52 17.46 12.44
N TYR A 262 3.74 17.78 11.40
CA TYR A 262 4.06 17.39 10.02
C TYR A 262 5.38 17.98 9.55
N ILE A 263 5.62 19.27 9.81
CA ILE A 263 6.89 19.94 9.49
C ILE A 263 8.07 19.27 10.21
N LEU A 264 7.89 18.92 11.48
CA LEU A 264 8.92 18.26 12.29
C LEU A 264 9.16 16.81 11.87
N GLY A 265 8.20 16.18 11.18
CA GLY A 265 8.24 14.75 10.82
C GLY A 265 8.12 13.81 12.03
N GLU A 266 7.69 14.33 13.19
CA GLU A 266 7.49 13.57 14.42
C GLU A 266 6.31 14.09 15.24
N ARG A 267 5.67 13.20 15.99
CA ARG A 267 4.61 13.60 16.95
C ARG A 267 5.22 13.96 18.29
N LYS A 268 5.15 15.23 18.66
CA LYS A 268 5.52 15.70 19.99
C LYS A 268 4.27 15.86 20.86
N PRO A 269 4.27 15.34 22.10
CA PRO A 269 3.15 15.56 23.02
C PRO A 269 2.94 17.05 23.33
N VAL A 270 4.00 17.84 23.33
CA VAL A 270 3.99 19.28 23.57
C VAL A 270 4.91 19.97 22.57
N LEU A 271 4.40 20.97 21.88
CA LEU A 271 5.20 21.83 21.02
C LEU A 271 5.87 22.94 21.82
N SER A 272 7.14 23.19 21.57
CA SER A 272 7.83 24.37 22.11
C SER A 272 7.43 25.64 21.34
N ILE A 273 7.69 26.80 21.93
CA ILE A 273 7.50 28.08 21.24
C ILE A 273 8.35 28.12 19.94
N ALA A 274 9.56 27.60 19.98
CA ALA A 274 10.43 27.52 18.81
C ALA A 274 9.81 26.67 17.69
N ASP A 275 9.17 25.54 18.01
CA ASP A 275 8.47 24.70 17.04
C ASP A 275 7.35 25.49 16.31
N THR A 276 6.58 26.31 17.05
CA THR A 276 5.49 27.12 16.47
C THR A 276 5.97 28.33 15.66
N GLN A 277 7.28 28.62 15.67
CA GLN A 277 7.89 29.71 14.93
C GLN A 277 8.70 29.26 13.70
N ILE A 278 8.68 27.96 13.39
CA ILE A 278 9.34 27.44 12.18
C ILE A 278 8.73 28.08 10.94
N ASP A 279 9.56 28.71 10.11
CA ASP A 279 9.14 29.31 8.85
C ASP A 279 8.90 28.20 7.80
N SER A 280 7.63 27.87 7.60
CA SER A 280 7.18 26.86 6.64
C SER A 280 5.77 27.20 6.16
N PRO A 281 5.46 27.01 4.86
CA PRO A 281 4.12 27.23 4.33
C PRO A 281 3.06 26.27 4.91
N TYR A 282 3.47 25.23 5.64
CA TYR A 282 2.58 24.37 6.42
C TYR A 282 2.26 24.94 7.81
N ASN A 283 3.02 25.92 8.32
CA ASN A 283 2.87 26.40 9.68
C ASN A 283 1.66 27.30 9.88
N THR A 284 0.56 26.76 10.34
CA THR A 284 -0.67 27.49 10.62
C THR A 284 -0.64 28.36 11.88
N TYR A 285 0.46 28.36 12.65
CA TYR A 285 0.75 29.37 13.68
C TYR A 285 1.35 30.64 13.10
N MET A 286 2.07 30.53 11.97
CA MET A 286 2.72 31.66 11.32
C MET A 286 1.80 32.33 10.28
N TYR A 287 1.08 31.52 9.50
CA TYR A 287 0.30 31.96 8.36
C TYR A 287 -1.19 31.70 8.57
N ALA A 288 -2.03 32.66 8.14
CA ALA A 288 -3.48 32.52 8.19
C ALA A 288 -4.02 31.75 6.97
N GLY A 289 -5.14 31.09 7.13
CA GLY A 289 -5.77 30.28 6.10
C GLY A 289 -5.24 28.86 6.04
N PHE A 290 -5.42 28.20 4.88
CA PHE A 290 -4.93 26.86 4.65
C PHE A 290 -3.40 26.80 4.60
N PRO A 291 -2.79 25.73 5.13
CA PRO A 291 -1.41 25.40 4.75
C PRO A 291 -1.34 25.10 3.25
N ILE A 292 -0.12 24.99 2.71
CA ILE A 292 0.09 24.80 1.26
C ILE A 292 -0.47 23.46 0.74
N GLY A 293 -0.81 22.52 1.60
CA GLY A 293 -1.39 21.24 1.23
C GLY A 293 -1.71 20.33 2.43
N PRO A 294 -2.22 19.13 2.16
CA PRO A 294 -2.55 18.13 3.17
C PRO A 294 -1.35 17.71 4.01
N ILE A 295 -1.61 17.28 5.25
CA ILE A 295 -0.62 16.83 6.23
C ILE A 295 -0.70 15.33 6.54
N CYS A 296 -1.63 14.62 5.92
CA CYS A 296 -1.79 13.16 5.95
C CYS A 296 -2.83 12.74 4.93
N ASN A 297 -3.03 11.44 4.75
CA ASN A 297 -4.09 10.87 3.93
C ASN A 297 -5.34 10.63 4.78
N PRO A 298 -6.41 11.43 4.61
CA PRO A 298 -7.61 11.37 5.44
C PRO A 298 -8.56 10.24 5.01
N GLY A 299 -9.37 9.76 5.96
CA GLY A 299 -10.48 8.87 5.68
C GLY A 299 -11.71 9.58 5.13
N THR A 300 -12.68 8.79 4.64
CA THR A 300 -13.93 9.30 4.05
C THR A 300 -14.69 10.21 5.01
N GLU A 301 -14.78 9.86 6.29
CA GLU A 301 -15.53 10.66 7.28
C GLU A 301 -14.94 12.05 7.49
N CYS A 302 -13.62 12.20 7.41
CA CYS A 302 -12.97 13.50 7.49
C CYS A 302 -13.13 14.32 6.19
N ILE A 303 -13.15 13.66 5.03
CA ILE A 303 -13.46 14.30 3.74
C ILE A 303 -14.91 14.82 3.77
N GLU A 304 -15.86 14.02 4.25
CA GLU A 304 -17.26 14.43 4.40
C GLU A 304 -17.40 15.56 5.43
N ALA A 305 -16.69 15.52 6.55
CA ALA A 305 -16.69 16.60 7.54
C ALA A 305 -16.15 17.93 6.97
N ALA A 306 -15.15 17.87 6.11
CA ALA A 306 -14.62 19.05 5.40
C ALA A 306 -15.63 19.62 4.39
N LEU A 307 -16.37 18.76 3.69
CA LEU A 307 -17.38 19.17 2.70
C LEU A 307 -18.70 19.62 3.35
N TYR A 308 -19.08 19.03 4.45
CA TYR A 308 -20.34 19.27 5.15
C TYR A 308 -20.10 19.64 6.62
N PRO A 309 -19.39 20.78 6.88
CA PRO A 309 -19.10 21.20 8.24
C PRO A 309 -20.38 21.52 9.01
N GLU A 310 -20.41 21.18 10.29
CA GLU A 310 -21.51 21.57 11.17
C GLU A 310 -21.50 23.08 11.38
N ALA A 311 -22.65 23.72 11.27
CA ALA A 311 -22.79 25.12 11.59
C ALA A 311 -22.60 25.33 13.11
N THR A 312 -21.57 26.07 13.47
CA THR A 312 -21.24 26.39 14.86
C THR A 312 -20.84 27.86 14.98
N ASP A 313 -20.99 28.44 16.18
CA ASP A 313 -20.46 29.76 16.49
C ASP A 313 -19.11 29.70 17.24
N ALA A 314 -18.56 28.49 17.42
CA ALA A 314 -17.28 28.27 18.10
C ALA A 314 -16.09 28.63 17.20
N TYR A 315 -15.06 29.19 17.81
CA TYR A 315 -13.76 29.50 17.24
C TYR A 315 -12.62 28.71 17.90
N TYR A 316 -12.90 28.04 19.01
CA TYR A 316 -11.92 27.33 19.82
C TYR A 316 -12.49 25.98 20.24
N PHE A 317 -11.60 25.04 20.44
CA PHE A 317 -11.90 23.77 21.09
C PHE A 317 -10.71 23.29 21.92
N VAL A 318 -10.97 22.46 22.92
CA VAL A 318 -9.96 21.79 23.74
C VAL A 318 -10.47 20.41 24.13
N LEU A 319 -9.59 19.42 24.16
CA LEU A 319 -9.95 18.06 24.56
C LEU A 319 -10.36 18.04 26.06
N GLY A 320 -11.58 17.59 26.34
CA GLY A 320 -12.11 17.40 27.68
C GLY A 320 -11.58 16.13 28.35
N LYS A 321 -11.85 15.98 29.65
CA LYS A 321 -11.44 14.81 30.45
C LYS A 321 -12.14 13.51 30.05
N ASP A 322 -13.30 13.63 29.45
CA ASP A 322 -14.13 12.52 28.96
C ASP A 322 -13.76 12.06 27.54
N GLY A 323 -12.75 12.71 26.92
CA GLY A 323 -12.30 12.42 25.56
C GLY A 323 -13.12 13.14 24.48
N SER A 324 -14.12 13.95 24.85
CA SER A 324 -14.83 14.83 23.93
C SER A 324 -14.24 16.24 23.91
N HIS A 325 -14.47 17.02 22.83
CA HIS A 325 -14.01 18.39 22.78
C HIS A 325 -15.01 19.35 23.42
N ILE A 326 -14.48 20.31 24.18
CA ILE A 326 -15.23 21.46 24.69
C ILE A 326 -15.04 22.58 23.67
N PHE A 327 -16.13 22.99 23.03
CA PHE A 327 -16.14 24.04 22.02
C PHE A 327 -16.47 25.39 22.67
N SER A 328 -15.77 26.44 22.28
CA SER A 328 -15.92 27.78 22.87
C SER A 328 -15.98 28.83 21.75
N LYS A 329 -16.81 29.85 21.97
CA LYS A 329 -16.98 30.95 21.04
C LYS A 329 -15.93 32.03 21.25
N THR A 330 -15.66 32.38 22.52
CA THR A 330 -14.70 33.43 22.90
C THR A 330 -13.43 32.83 23.45
N TYR A 331 -12.36 33.64 23.45
CA TYR A 331 -11.08 33.23 24.02
C TYR A 331 -11.16 33.06 25.53
N GLU A 332 -11.97 33.88 26.21
CA GLU A 332 -12.22 33.78 27.68
C GLU A 332 -12.89 32.45 28.04
N GLU A 333 -13.91 32.05 27.28
CA GLU A 333 -14.57 30.74 27.47
C GLU A 333 -13.57 29.60 27.23
N HIS A 334 -12.70 29.72 26.22
CA HIS A 334 -11.69 28.75 25.95
C HIS A 334 -10.65 28.61 27.06
N LEU A 335 -10.17 29.73 27.63
CA LEU A 335 -9.29 29.71 28.80
C LEU A 335 -9.95 29.04 30.00
N ALA A 336 -11.23 29.31 30.24
CA ALA A 336 -11.99 28.65 31.31
C ALA A 336 -12.13 27.14 31.08
N ALA A 337 -12.38 26.73 29.82
CA ALA A 337 -12.42 25.32 29.42
C ALA A 337 -11.06 24.63 29.66
N MET A 338 -9.96 25.25 29.25
CA MET A 338 -8.59 24.74 29.47
C MET A 338 -8.32 24.53 30.96
N GLN A 339 -8.63 25.52 31.82
CA GLN A 339 -8.46 25.41 33.25
C GLN A 339 -9.28 24.26 33.86
N SER A 340 -10.47 23.97 33.32
CA SER A 340 -11.30 22.84 33.75
C SER A 340 -10.71 21.48 33.40
N THR A 341 -9.89 21.40 32.37
CA THR A 341 -9.20 20.19 31.92
C THR A 341 -7.89 19.95 32.66
N GLU A 342 -7.18 21.01 33.06
CA GLU A 342 -5.89 20.95 33.76
C GLU A 342 -5.97 20.63 35.23
N GLN A 343 -7.13 20.77 35.87
CA GLN A 343 -7.31 20.65 37.35
C GLN A 343 -6.93 19.31 37.99
N ASN A 344 -6.37 18.35 37.23
CA ASN A 344 -5.84 17.09 37.75
C ASN A 344 -4.37 16.77 37.39
N ILE A 345 -3.64 17.70 36.81
CA ILE A 345 -2.21 17.53 36.60
C ILE A 345 -1.53 18.26 37.75
N SER A 346 -0.95 17.48 38.70
CA SER A 346 -0.05 18.03 39.72
C SER A 346 1.08 18.77 39.02
N VAL A 347 1.08 20.09 39.19
CA VAL A 347 2.04 21.00 38.59
C VAL A 347 3.42 20.70 39.13
N ASP A 348 4.28 20.11 38.35
CA ASP A 348 5.71 20.31 38.45
C ASP A 348 5.99 21.60 37.67
N ASP A 349 6.42 22.65 38.35
CA ASP A 349 6.52 24.04 37.89
C ASP A 349 7.52 24.27 36.73
N SER A 350 8.02 23.25 36.11
CA SER A 350 9.03 23.32 35.03
C SER A 350 8.54 22.89 33.63
N ALA A 351 7.32 22.39 33.47
CA ALA A 351 6.77 21.99 32.18
C ALA A 351 5.34 22.48 32.00
N VAL A 352 5.14 23.57 31.30
CA VAL A 352 3.81 24.01 30.86
C VAL A 352 3.37 23.10 29.72
N SER A 353 2.51 22.13 30.05
CA SER A 353 1.87 21.24 29.08
C SER A 353 0.75 22.01 28.38
N TYR A 354 0.99 22.43 27.13
CA TYR A 354 -0.06 22.90 26.22
C TYR A 354 -0.44 21.74 25.28
N THR A 355 -1.32 20.88 25.73
CA THR A 355 -2.11 20.08 24.82
C THR A 355 -3.15 21.00 24.19
N HIS A 356 -2.91 21.35 22.91
CA HIS A 356 -3.74 22.25 22.10
C HIS A 356 -3.85 23.66 22.66
N LEU A 357 -2.95 24.56 22.27
CA LEU A 357 -3.31 25.93 21.90
C LEU A 357 -2.39 27.07 22.23
N THR A 358 -2.21 27.81 21.20
CA THR A 358 -2.33 29.28 21.02
C THR A 358 -1.88 30.15 22.15
N LEU A 359 -0.62 30.56 22.08
CA LEU A 359 -0.22 31.84 22.69
C LEU A 359 -0.89 32.98 21.90
N PRO A 360 -1.67 33.86 22.54
CA PRO A 360 -2.11 35.07 21.88
C PRO A 360 -0.92 35.99 21.69
N THR A 361 -0.58 36.31 20.43
CA THR A 361 0.13 37.54 20.19
C THR A 361 -0.75 38.69 20.67
N LYS A 362 -0.27 39.46 21.67
CA LYS A 362 -0.86 40.76 22.00
C LYS A 362 -1.08 41.51 20.69
N LEU A 363 -2.34 41.82 20.41
CA LEU A 363 -2.70 42.90 19.52
C LEU A 363 -2.23 44.19 20.23
N GLU A 364 -1.11 44.75 19.80
CA GLU A 364 -0.86 46.15 20.05
C GLU A 364 -1.69 46.93 19.01
N VAL A 365 -2.47 47.83 19.57
CA VAL A 365 -3.31 48.82 18.86
C VAL A 365 -2.47 49.77 18.01
#